data_2a462b51f06abefc38071fb9cf98a8b9
#
_entry.id   2a462b51f06abefc38071fb9cf98a8b9
#
_cell.length_a   1.000
_cell.length_b   1.000
_cell.length_c   1.000
_cell.angle_alpha   90.00
_cell.angle_beta   90.00
_cell.angle_gamma   90.00
#
_symmetry.space_group_name_H-M   'P 1'
#
loop_
_entity.id
_entity.type
_entity.pdbx_description
1 polymer ?
#
loop_
_entity_poly.entity_id
_entity_poly.type
_entity_poly.pdbx_seq_one_letter_code
_entity_poly.pdbx_strand_id
1 'polypeptide(L)'
;MANRERRIVKALMTGLLVAPGLSQGGGLEPMSESEMGNVTGQSMLGVDVAETEDADFTRYTIGMETEMQMNMDEMALGEDGDGADVGIDHLSLGHIARQDGTQFDGNEYDENDIVPFVGMDPYFEMAQNGDDVVGFRLGFTEARGTLSGDISALTGRLGMEVEHDGEVHDGQLLQDDGSADNQRATHFGLEDDECGATCVALNSMQTLEVGERNEDGEAEFTNDFFISFQQEGMEWQSPGNGGEGETVSTDAGVFFNIPTAMQVDLQQLQDDGLERSRTEYIDRDMGLF
;
A
#
# COMPACT_ATOMS: atom_id res chain seq x y z
N MET A 1 35.71 39.69 -71.01
CA MET A 1 36.91 38.86 -71.15
C MET A 1 36.52 37.49 -70.54
N ALA A 2 36.09 36.54 -71.43
CA ALA A 2 36.84 35.46 -72.07
C ALA A 2 37.49 34.58 -71.01
N ASN A 3 37.10 33.30 -70.85
CA ASN A 3 37.13 32.10 -71.71
C ASN A 3 36.39 30.99 -71.01
N ARG A 4 35.40 30.33 -71.44
CA ARG A 4 35.21 29.19 -72.32
C ARG A 4 36.35 28.15 -72.23
N GLU A 5 36.09 26.99 -71.67
CA GLU A 5 36.48 25.70 -72.25
C GLU A 5 35.52 24.56 -71.81
N ARG A 6 35.03 23.91 -72.82
CA ARG A 6 34.27 22.65 -72.83
C ARG A 6 35.25 21.50 -72.70
N ARG A 7 34.83 20.37 -72.09
CA ARG A 7 35.14 19.00 -72.59
C ARG A 7 34.33 17.99 -71.77
N ILE A 8 33.42 17.40 -72.42
CA ILE A 8 33.36 16.03 -73.06
C ILE A 8 32.94 14.93 -72.09
N VAL A 9 31.74 14.46 -72.43
CA VAL A 9 31.04 13.20 -72.01
C VAL A 9 31.93 12.02 -72.34
N LYS A 10 32.05 11.10 -71.40
CA LYS A 10 32.24 9.67 -71.65
C LYS A 10 31.24 8.88 -70.79
N ALA A 11 30.27 8.38 -71.49
CA ALA A 11 29.41 7.29 -70.98
C ALA A 11 30.25 6.02 -70.83
N LEU A 12 30.23 5.38 -69.70
CA LEU A 12 30.59 3.99 -69.54
C LEU A 12 29.43 3.27 -68.88
N MET A 13 28.68 2.56 -69.68
CA MET A 13 27.79 1.49 -69.28
C MET A 13 28.64 0.42 -68.60
N THR A 14 28.37 0.09 -67.34
CA THR A 14 28.87 -1.12 -66.76
C THR A 14 27.73 -1.78 -65.99
N GLY A 15 27.50 -3.03 -66.33
CA GLY A 15 26.33 -3.83 -66.05
C GLY A 15 25.98 -3.97 -64.59
N LEU A 16 24.69 -3.99 -64.38
CA LEU A 16 24.02 -4.31 -63.12
C LEU A 16 24.08 -5.85 -62.92
N LEU A 17 25.04 -6.31 -62.14
CA LEU A 17 25.03 -7.64 -61.60
C LEU A 17 24.13 -7.64 -60.35
N VAL A 18 22.92 -8.16 -60.52
CA VAL A 18 22.03 -8.47 -59.39
C VAL A 18 22.60 -9.71 -58.73
N ALA A 19 23.29 -9.51 -57.62
CA ALA A 19 23.57 -10.61 -56.67
C ALA A 19 22.31 -10.83 -55.81
N PRO A 20 21.85 -12.08 -55.67
CA PRO A 20 20.76 -12.37 -54.72
C PRO A 20 21.30 -12.12 -53.32
N GLY A 21 20.70 -11.16 -52.62
CA GLY A 21 20.96 -10.88 -51.20
C GLY A 21 20.62 -12.11 -50.40
N LEU A 22 21.64 -12.78 -49.88
CA LEU A 22 21.49 -13.68 -48.75
C LEU A 22 20.97 -12.86 -47.59
N SER A 23 19.68 -12.99 -47.27
CA SER A 23 19.13 -12.58 -45.96
C SER A 23 19.86 -13.43 -44.91
N GLN A 24 20.90 -12.87 -44.31
CA GLN A 24 21.39 -13.41 -43.05
C GLN A 24 20.24 -13.21 -42.05
N GLY A 25 19.51 -14.28 -41.79
CA GLY A 25 18.73 -14.38 -40.57
C GLY A 25 19.71 -14.18 -39.42
N GLY A 26 19.57 -13.03 -38.69
CA GLY A 26 20.33 -12.83 -37.49
C GLY A 26 20.07 -14.00 -36.56
N GLY A 27 21.03 -14.89 -36.43
CA GLY A 27 20.99 -15.94 -35.44
C GLY A 27 20.89 -15.26 -34.07
N LEU A 28 19.95 -15.71 -33.26
CA LEU A 28 19.93 -15.34 -31.86
C LEU A 28 21.26 -15.82 -31.28
N GLU A 29 22.15 -14.89 -30.95
CA GLU A 29 23.36 -15.22 -30.19
C GLU A 29 22.96 -15.57 -28.75
N PRO A 30 23.46 -16.65 -28.17
CA PRO A 30 23.24 -16.95 -26.76
C PRO A 30 23.80 -15.78 -25.91
N MET A 31 23.00 -15.21 -25.04
CA MET A 31 23.47 -14.24 -24.08
C MET A 31 24.52 -14.85 -23.16
N SER A 32 25.56 -14.09 -22.85
CA SER A 32 26.56 -14.51 -21.88
C SER A 32 25.96 -14.51 -20.45
N GLU A 33 26.55 -15.28 -19.53
CA GLU A 33 26.08 -15.29 -18.13
C GLU A 33 26.11 -13.90 -17.47
N SER A 34 27.02 -13.01 -17.87
CA SER A 34 27.06 -11.64 -17.40
C SER A 34 25.97 -10.76 -18.02
N GLU A 35 25.53 -11.06 -19.23
CA GLU A 35 24.38 -10.39 -19.86
C GLU A 35 23.07 -10.91 -19.28
N MET A 36 22.98 -12.23 -18.98
CA MET A 36 21.85 -12.81 -18.27
C MET A 36 21.72 -12.26 -16.84
N GLY A 37 22.84 -11.99 -16.15
CA GLY A 37 22.83 -11.34 -14.84
C GLY A 37 22.40 -9.86 -14.86
N ASN A 38 22.51 -9.19 -16.02
CA ASN A 38 22.06 -7.82 -16.23
C ASN A 38 20.67 -7.72 -16.88
N VAL A 39 20.16 -8.80 -17.44
CA VAL A 39 18.75 -8.94 -17.76
C VAL A 39 18.05 -9.41 -16.48
N THR A 40 17.85 -8.48 -15.58
CA THR A 40 16.76 -8.59 -14.61
C THR A 40 15.47 -8.57 -15.43
N GLY A 41 15.09 -9.73 -15.92
CA GLY A 41 13.67 -10.00 -16.07
C GLY A 41 13.13 -9.74 -14.68
N GLN A 42 12.24 -8.77 -14.51
CA GLN A 42 11.54 -8.60 -13.24
C GLN A 42 11.08 -9.99 -12.85
N SER A 43 11.72 -10.54 -11.81
CA SER A 43 11.33 -11.82 -11.27
C SER A 43 9.93 -11.59 -10.76
N MET A 44 8.95 -12.18 -11.42
CA MET A 44 7.54 -12.09 -11.03
C MET A 44 7.33 -12.65 -9.61
N LEU A 45 8.35 -13.29 -9.07
CA LEU A 45 8.39 -13.82 -7.71
C LEU A 45 9.77 -13.54 -7.09
N GLY A 46 9.81 -12.75 -6.03
CA GLY A 46 10.97 -12.57 -5.16
C GLY A 46 10.88 -13.51 -3.95
N VAL A 47 12.02 -13.94 -3.43
CA VAL A 47 12.10 -14.65 -2.15
C VAL A 47 13.25 -14.05 -1.36
N ASP A 48 12.93 -13.50 -0.21
CA ASP A 48 13.89 -12.92 0.74
C ASP A 48 13.88 -13.72 2.03
N VAL A 49 15.06 -13.91 2.61
CA VAL A 49 15.22 -14.62 3.89
C VAL A 49 16.00 -13.70 4.83
N ALA A 50 15.47 -13.51 6.03
CA ALA A 50 16.11 -12.77 7.10
C ALA A 50 16.13 -13.63 8.37
N GLU A 51 17.25 -13.63 9.09
CA GLU A 51 17.42 -14.33 10.35
C GLU A 51 17.55 -13.30 11.47
N THR A 52 16.77 -13.47 12.54
CA THR A 52 16.87 -12.67 13.77
C THR A 52 17.16 -13.57 14.96
N GLU A 53 17.28 -12.99 16.16
CA GLU A 53 17.49 -13.79 17.38
C GLU A 53 16.22 -14.59 17.77
N ASP A 54 15.04 -14.13 17.36
CA ASP A 54 13.75 -14.67 17.79
C ASP A 54 13.12 -15.59 16.72
N ALA A 55 13.31 -15.30 15.43
CA ALA A 55 12.71 -16.08 14.33
C ALA A 55 13.48 -15.92 13.01
N ASP A 56 13.30 -16.90 12.14
CA ASP A 56 13.70 -16.87 10.74
C ASP A 56 12.52 -16.43 9.88
N PHE A 57 12.70 -15.41 9.07
CA PHE A 57 11.65 -14.86 8.20
C PHE A 57 11.88 -15.26 6.75
N THR A 58 10.83 -15.72 6.09
CA THR A 58 10.83 -15.98 4.64
C THR A 58 9.70 -15.20 3.99
N ARG A 59 10.05 -14.22 3.15
CA ARG A 59 9.12 -13.37 2.41
C ARG A 59 9.06 -13.79 0.94
N TYR A 60 7.86 -13.97 0.45
CA TYR A 60 7.55 -14.21 -0.95
C TYR A 60 6.85 -12.97 -1.51
N THR A 61 7.49 -12.27 -2.44
CA THR A 61 6.99 -11.04 -3.05
C THR A 61 6.61 -11.30 -4.49
N ILE A 62 5.44 -10.84 -4.91
CA ILE A 62 4.96 -10.93 -6.30
C ILE A 62 5.14 -9.57 -6.95
N GLY A 63 6.04 -9.46 -7.94
CA GLY A 63 6.35 -8.23 -8.65
C GLY A 63 5.20 -7.77 -9.54
N MET A 64 4.23 -7.05 -8.97
CA MET A 64 3.08 -6.50 -9.67
C MET A 64 2.52 -5.27 -8.98
N GLU A 65 1.98 -4.35 -9.77
CA GLU A 65 1.13 -3.28 -9.29
C GLU A 65 -0.33 -3.75 -9.28
N THR A 66 -1.04 -3.44 -8.21
CA THR A 66 -2.44 -3.80 -8.04
C THR A 66 -3.25 -2.55 -7.73
N GLU A 67 -4.18 -2.22 -8.62
CA GLU A 67 -5.21 -1.21 -8.38
C GLU A 67 -6.51 -1.92 -8.01
N MET A 68 -7.09 -1.60 -6.86
CA MET A 68 -8.29 -2.27 -6.39
C MET A 68 -9.34 -1.32 -5.85
N GLN A 69 -10.59 -1.69 -6.10
CA GLN A 69 -11.76 -1.18 -5.40
C GLN A 69 -12.53 -2.40 -4.90
N MET A 70 -12.59 -2.57 -3.59
CA MET A 70 -13.13 -3.74 -2.92
C MET A 70 -14.13 -3.31 -1.86
N ASN A 71 -15.24 -4.07 -1.74
CA ASN A 71 -16.20 -3.94 -0.64
C ASN A 71 -16.37 -5.32 0.01
N MET A 72 -16.41 -5.34 1.33
CA MET A 72 -16.62 -6.52 2.16
C MET A 72 -17.62 -6.17 3.25
N ASP A 73 -18.63 -7.01 3.46
CA ASP A 73 -19.69 -6.72 4.43
C ASP A 73 -19.17 -6.68 5.86
N GLU A 74 -18.31 -7.65 6.21
CA GLU A 74 -17.76 -7.80 7.55
C GLU A 74 -16.37 -8.44 7.50
N MET A 75 -15.44 -7.92 8.29
CA MET A 75 -14.15 -8.54 8.58
C MET A 75 -14.03 -8.70 10.10
N ALA A 76 -14.08 -9.95 10.57
CA ALA A 76 -13.84 -10.30 11.98
C ALA A 76 -12.70 -11.32 12.04
N LEU A 77 -11.58 -10.96 12.67
CA LEU A 77 -10.38 -11.78 12.75
C LEU A 77 -9.92 -11.89 14.20
N GLY A 78 -9.37 -13.06 14.57
CA GLY A 78 -8.93 -13.33 15.93
C GLY A 78 -10.10 -13.40 16.90
N GLU A 79 -11.29 -13.86 16.45
CA GLU A 79 -12.49 -13.91 17.29
C GLU A 79 -12.38 -15.01 18.35
N ASP A 80 -12.68 -14.65 19.58
CA ASP A 80 -12.77 -15.56 20.71
C ASP A 80 -13.97 -15.20 21.61
N GLY A 81 -14.02 -15.69 22.85
CA GLY A 81 -15.12 -15.42 23.79
C GLY A 81 -15.22 -13.95 24.24
N ASP A 82 -14.18 -13.17 24.05
CA ASP A 82 -14.07 -11.76 24.47
C ASP A 82 -14.19 -10.76 23.30
N GLY A 83 -14.32 -11.24 22.04
CA GLY A 83 -14.50 -10.45 20.83
C GLY A 83 -13.43 -10.71 19.77
N ALA A 84 -13.39 -9.89 18.72
CA ALA A 84 -12.42 -9.98 17.65
C ALA A 84 -11.19 -9.08 17.93
N ASP A 85 -10.00 -9.53 17.50
CA ASP A 85 -8.80 -8.70 17.51
C ASP A 85 -8.93 -7.55 16.50
N VAL A 86 -9.51 -7.85 15.33
CA VAL A 86 -9.84 -6.85 14.31
C VAL A 86 -11.28 -7.06 13.88
N GLY A 87 -12.13 -6.07 14.14
CA GLY A 87 -13.53 -6.03 13.75
C GLY A 87 -13.84 -4.80 12.93
N ILE A 88 -14.20 -4.96 11.65
CA ILE A 88 -14.55 -3.87 10.73
C ILE A 88 -15.78 -4.28 9.92
N ASP A 89 -16.87 -3.56 10.09
CA ASP A 89 -18.06 -3.71 9.26
C ASP A 89 -17.96 -2.81 8.02
N HIS A 90 -18.50 -3.29 6.91
CA HIS A 90 -18.52 -2.58 5.63
C HIS A 90 -17.13 -2.10 5.17
N LEU A 91 -16.10 -2.94 5.34
CA LEU A 91 -14.75 -2.63 4.91
C LEU A 91 -14.68 -2.40 3.41
N SER A 92 -14.04 -1.31 3.01
CA SER A 92 -13.79 -1.00 1.60
C SER A 92 -12.36 -0.51 1.41
N LEU A 93 -11.72 -0.94 0.32
CA LEU A 93 -10.47 -0.38 -0.17
C LEU A 93 -10.74 0.35 -1.47
N GLY A 94 -10.21 1.58 -1.60
CA GLY A 94 -10.55 2.51 -2.68
C GLY A 94 -11.94 3.10 -2.53
N HIS A 95 -12.25 4.12 -3.33
CA HIS A 95 -13.54 4.79 -3.28
C HIS A 95 -13.99 5.27 -4.66
N ILE A 96 -15.15 5.92 -4.72
CA ILE A 96 -15.71 6.52 -5.93
C ILE A 96 -15.76 8.03 -5.72
N ALA A 97 -15.15 8.79 -6.62
CA ALA A 97 -15.13 10.25 -6.58
C ALA A 97 -16.57 10.81 -6.53
N ARG A 98 -16.83 11.70 -5.57
CA ARG A 98 -18.15 12.34 -5.40
C ARG A 98 -18.36 13.52 -6.33
N GLN A 99 -17.28 14.10 -6.84
CA GLN A 99 -17.23 15.28 -7.71
C GLN A 99 -15.92 15.28 -8.50
N ASP A 100 -15.88 16.06 -9.56
CA ASP A 100 -14.64 16.30 -10.31
C ASP A 100 -13.59 16.97 -9.43
N GLY A 101 -12.33 16.57 -9.57
CA GLY A 101 -11.21 17.24 -8.90
C GLY A 101 -10.08 16.31 -8.46
N THR A 102 -9.08 16.94 -7.86
CA THR A 102 -7.91 16.24 -7.33
C THR A 102 -8.28 15.49 -6.05
N GLN A 103 -7.92 14.22 -5.98
CA GLN A 103 -8.07 13.40 -4.79
C GLN A 103 -6.79 13.43 -3.95
N PHE A 104 -6.82 12.79 -2.76
CA PHE A 104 -5.68 12.78 -1.82
C PHE A 104 -4.38 12.20 -2.43
N ASP A 105 -4.48 11.37 -3.46
CA ASP A 105 -3.34 10.79 -4.19
C ASP A 105 -2.70 11.75 -5.20
N GLY A 106 -3.21 13.00 -5.30
CA GLY A 106 -2.72 14.04 -6.20
C GLY A 106 -3.21 13.91 -7.65
N ASN A 107 -4.00 12.89 -7.98
CA ASN A 107 -4.54 12.69 -9.32
C ASN A 107 -5.91 13.34 -9.49
N GLU A 108 -6.21 13.77 -10.74
CA GLU A 108 -7.52 14.31 -11.13
C GLU A 108 -8.47 13.18 -11.52
N TYR A 109 -9.69 13.23 -10.98
CA TYR A 109 -10.76 12.28 -11.28
C TYR A 109 -12.05 13.03 -11.63
N ASP A 110 -12.84 12.44 -12.52
CA ASP A 110 -14.19 12.93 -12.80
C ASP A 110 -15.19 12.37 -11.77
N GLU A 111 -16.35 13.02 -11.60
CA GLU A 111 -17.44 12.49 -10.75
C GLU A 111 -17.83 11.08 -11.18
N ASN A 112 -17.89 10.14 -10.25
CA ASN A 112 -18.14 8.71 -10.39
C ASN A 112 -16.97 7.88 -10.92
N ASP A 113 -15.77 8.43 -11.06
CA ASP A 113 -14.58 7.63 -11.32
C ASP A 113 -14.18 6.83 -10.07
N ILE A 114 -13.58 5.67 -10.32
CA ILE A 114 -12.96 4.87 -9.25
C ILE A 114 -11.61 5.50 -8.90
N VAL A 115 -11.44 5.84 -7.63
CA VAL A 115 -10.14 6.18 -7.02
C VAL A 115 -9.62 4.90 -6.35
N PRO A 116 -8.68 4.20 -6.97
CA PRO A 116 -8.28 2.88 -6.50
C PRO A 116 -7.43 2.95 -5.22
N PHE A 117 -7.47 1.89 -4.44
CA PHE A 117 -6.40 1.57 -3.52
C PHE A 117 -5.27 0.93 -4.33
N VAL A 118 -4.07 1.48 -4.25
CA VAL A 118 -2.90 1.00 -5.00
C VAL A 118 -1.98 0.25 -4.05
N GLY A 119 -1.65 -0.99 -4.41
CA GLY A 119 -0.67 -1.81 -3.72
C GLY A 119 0.39 -2.31 -4.68
N MET A 120 1.65 -2.07 -4.34
CA MET A 120 2.80 -2.52 -5.10
C MET A 120 3.36 -3.79 -4.47
N ASP A 121 3.75 -4.73 -5.31
CA ASP A 121 4.49 -5.91 -4.93
C ASP A 121 3.89 -6.62 -3.69
N PRO A 122 2.66 -7.15 -3.78
CA PRO A 122 2.04 -7.86 -2.67
C PRO A 122 2.95 -9.00 -2.18
N TYR A 123 3.03 -9.17 -0.87
CA TYR A 123 3.87 -10.20 -0.29
C TYR A 123 3.12 -11.04 0.76
N PHE A 124 3.63 -12.24 0.93
CA PHE A 124 3.36 -13.15 2.03
C PHE A 124 4.68 -13.47 2.74
N GLU A 125 4.71 -13.33 4.06
CA GLU A 125 5.90 -13.63 4.85
C GLU A 125 5.56 -14.59 5.98
N MET A 126 6.45 -15.55 6.22
CA MET A 126 6.35 -16.50 7.33
C MET A 126 7.48 -16.27 8.31
N ALA A 127 7.15 -16.34 9.60
CA ALA A 127 8.09 -16.39 10.70
C ALA A 127 8.17 -17.81 11.25
N GLN A 128 9.38 -18.34 11.41
CA GLN A 128 9.66 -19.69 11.88
C GLN A 128 10.63 -19.66 13.06
N ASN A 129 10.35 -20.46 14.07
CA ASN A 129 11.29 -20.71 15.17
C ASN A 129 11.65 -22.22 15.15
N GLY A 130 12.85 -22.52 14.63
CA GLY A 130 13.25 -23.87 14.30
C GLY A 130 12.37 -24.48 13.19
N ASP A 131 11.65 -25.55 13.49
CA ASP A 131 10.76 -26.25 12.53
C ASP A 131 9.29 -25.76 12.61
N ASP A 132 8.96 -24.91 13.56
CA ASP A 132 7.59 -24.44 13.81
C ASP A 132 7.32 -23.08 13.17
N VAL A 133 6.19 -22.94 12.49
CA VAL A 133 5.69 -21.64 12.01
C VAL A 133 5.03 -20.92 13.18
N VAL A 134 5.62 -19.80 13.61
CA VAL A 134 5.13 -19.01 14.75
C VAL A 134 4.32 -17.78 14.32
N GLY A 135 4.39 -17.41 13.05
CA GLY A 135 3.59 -16.30 12.52
C GLY A 135 3.62 -16.20 11.00
N PHE A 136 2.70 -15.44 10.47
CA PHE A 136 2.73 -15.00 9.08
C PHE A 136 2.10 -13.63 8.93
N ARG A 137 2.48 -12.91 7.88
CA ARG A 137 1.85 -11.63 7.50
C ARG A 137 1.61 -11.53 6.00
N LEU A 138 0.65 -10.68 5.67
CA LEU A 138 0.27 -10.28 4.31
C LEU A 138 0.33 -8.77 4.23
N GLY A 139 0.88 -8.23 3.15
CA GLY A 139 0.96 -6.79 2.94
C GLY A 139 1.42 -6.44 1.53
N PHE A 140 1.77 -5.18 1.37
CA PHE A 140 2.35 -4.63 0.15
C PHE A 140 3.70 -4.01 0.47
N THR A 141 4.64 -4.04 -0.47
CA THR A 141 5.91 -3.32 -0.28
C THR A 141 5.71 -1.82 -0.29
N GLU A 142 4.70 -1.35 -1.03
CA GLU A 142 4.23 0.01 -1.02
C GLU A 142 2.70 0.02 -1.15
N ALA A 143 2.01 0.83 -0.35
CA ALA A 143 0.56 0.96 -0.40
C ALA A 143 0.11 2.41 -0.26
N ARG A 144 -0.95 2.78 -0.98
CA ARG A 144 -1.63 4.06 -0.85
C ARG A 144 -3.08 3.94 -1.30
N GLY A 145 -4.00 4.54 -0.57
CA GLY A 145 -5.41 4.52 -0.93
C GLY A 145 -6.31 4.83 0.25
N THR A 146 -7.61 4.78 0.05
CA THR A 146 -8.57 4.88 1.15
C THR A 146 -8.94 3.51 1.67
N LEU A 147 -9.02 3.41 3.00
CA LEU A 147 -9.67 2.33 3.73
C LEU A 147 -10.90 2.92 4.42
N SER A 148 -12.08 2.42 4.10
CA SER A 148 -13.33 2.86 4.74
C SER A 148 -13.99 1.69 5.46
N GLY A 149 -14.62 1.95 6.60
CA GLY A 149 -15.30 0.93 7.39
C GLY A 149 -15.77 1.47 8.74
N ASP A 150 -16.60 0.68 9.41
CA ASP A 150 -17.02 0.93 10.79
C ASP A 150 -16.16 0.06 11.70
N ILE A 151 -15.06 0.61 12.21
CA ILE A 151 -14.09 -0.11 13.04
C ILE A 151 -14.66 -0.26 14.44
N SER A 152 -14.99 -1.49 14.83
CA SER A 152 -15.54 -1.81 16.16
C SER A 152 -14.45 -2.22 17.17
N ALA A 153 -13.36 -2.83 16.68
CA ALA A 153 -12.19 -3.20 17.46
C ALA A 153 -10.95 -3.25 16.58
N LEU A 154 -9.82 -2.83 17.11
CA LEU A 154 -8.55 -2.87 16.40
C LEU A 154 -7.43 -3.29 17.35
N THR A 155 -6.85 -4.47 17.10
CA THR A 155 -5.54 -4.82 17.60
C THR A 155 -4.52 -4.46 16.53
N GLY A 156 -3.65 -3.49 16.82
CA GLY A 156 -2.78 -2.99 15.79
C GLY A 156 -2.14 -1.66 16.07
N ARG A 157 -1.83 -0.96 14.98
CA ARG A 157 -1.35 0.41 14.99
C ARG A 157 -2.14 1.23 13.95
N LEU A 158 -2.56 2.41 14.35
CA LEU A 158 -3.14 3.42 13.47
C LEU A 158 -2.21 4.64 13.48
N GLY A 159 -1.45 4.81 12.40
CA GLY A 159 -0.45 5.87 12.29
C GLY A 159 -1.06 7.18 11.80
N MET A 160 -1.78 7.88 12.68
CA MET A 160 -2.40 9.17 12.38
C MET A 160 -1.90 10.21 13.37
N GLU A 161 -1.57 11.40 12.87
CA GLU A 161 -1.24 12.55 13.71
C GLU A 161 -2.49 13.31 14.13
N VAL A 162 -2.52 13.78 15.36
CA VAL A 162 -3.60 14.63 15.91
C VAL A 162 -3.06 15.97 16.36
N GLU A 163 -3.74 17.06 15.99
CA GLU A 163 -3.48 18.39 16.51
C GLU A 163 -4.38 18.62 17.74
N HIS A 164 -3.76 18.94 18.87
CA HIS A 164 -4.45 19.28 20.11
C HIS A 164 -3.76 20.47 20.78
N ASP A 165 -4.52 21.49 21.17
CA ASP A 165 -4.02 22.74 21.79
C ASP A 165 -2.93 23.46 20.97
N GLY A 166 -2.91 23.26 19.63
CA GLY A 166 -1.96 23.89 18.70
C GLY A 166 -0.61 23.15 18.61
N GLU A 167 -0.51 21.96 19.16
CA GLU A 167 0.64 21.03 19.02
C GLU A 167 0.20 19.75 18.30
N VAL A 168 1.12 19.19 17.50
CA VAL A 168 0.90 17.95 16.77
C VAL A 168 1.50 16.79 17.56
N HIS A 169 0.74 15.74 17.71
CA HIS A 169 1.09 14.54 18.46
C HIS A 169 0.79 13.28 17.63
N ASP A 170 1.54 12.22 17.87
CA ASP A 170 1.20 10.89 17.37
C ASP A 170 -0.04 10.39 18.12
N GLY A 171 -1.12 10.11 17.41
CA GLY A 171 -2.30 9.51 17.99
C GLY A 171 -2.06 8.04 18.36
N GLN A 172 -2.79 7.56 19.37
CA GLN A 172 -2.66 6.21 19.91
C GLN A 172 -4.00 5.49 19.93
N LEU A 173 -3.95 4.16 19.84
CA LEU A 173 -5.10 3.30 20.10
C LEU A 173 -5.36 3.25 21.60
N LEU A 174 -6.62 3.39 21.98
CA LEU A 174 -7.06 3.53 23.37
C LEU A 174 -8.24 2.59 23.68
N GLN A 175 -8.39 2.29 24.96
CA GLN A 175 -9.62 1.72 25.49
C GLN A 175 -10.66 2.82 25.76
N ASP A 176 -11.87 2.42 26.11
CA ASP A 176 -12.99 3.32 26.44
C ASP A 176 -12.76 4.16 27.71
N ASP A 177 -11.82 3.77 28.56
CA ASP A 177 -11.39 4.51 29.75
C ASP A 177 -10.26 5.51 29.50
N GLY A 178 -9.75 5.62 28.24
CA GLY A 178 -8.69 6.52 27.83
C GLY A 178 -7.27 5.97 28.00
N SER A 179 -7.11 4.76 28.52
CA SER A 179 -5.80 4.12 28.65
C SER A 179 -5.25 3.68 27.28
N ALA A 180 -3.95 3.86 27.05
CA ALA A 180 -3.29 3.40 25.83
C ALA A 180 -3.18 1.87 25.85
N ASP A 181 -3.83 1.24 24.87
CA ASP A 181 -3.76 -0.20 24.63
C ASP A 181 -4.03 -0.48 23.15
N ASN A 182 -3.14 -1.20 22.49
CA ASN A 182 -3.23 -1.55 21.08
C ASN A 182 -3.92 -2.90 20.85
N GLN A 183 -4.46 -3.54 21.89
CA GLN A 183 -5.21 -4.78 21.80
C GLN A 183 -6.72 -4.51 21.92
N ARG A 184 -7.46 -4.86 20.84
CA ARG A 184 -8.91 -4.67 20.77
C ARG A 184 -9.35 -3.27 21.16
N ALA A 185 -8.53 -2.26 20.77
CA ALA A 185 -8.83 -0.86 21.03
C ALA A 185 -10.16 -0.48 20.38
N THR A 186 -10.91 0.37 21.07
CA THR A 186 -12.20 0.90 20.59
C THR A 186 -12.18 2.39 20.36
N HIS A 187 -11.11 3.06 20.80
CA HIS A 187 -10.92 4.50 20.72
C HIS A 187 -9.55 4.86 20.13
N PHE A 188 -9.41 6.11 19.74
CA PHE A 188 -8.18 6.68 19.19
C PHE A 188 -8.02 8.13 19.69
N GLY A 189 -6.78 8.54 19.94
CA GLY A 189 -6.47 9.91 20.36
C GLY A 189 -5.21 10.00 21.20
N LEU A 190 -5.27 10.80 22.25
CA LEU A 190 -4.18 11.02 23.21
C LEU A 190 -4.54 10.35 24.54
N GLU A 191 -3.58 9.62 25.12
CA GLU A 191 -3.75 8.97 26.42
C GLU A 191 -4.03 10.02 27.51
N ASP A 192 -5.08 9.78 28.32
CA ASP A 192 -5.46 10.61 29.46
C ASP A 192 -6.17 9.69 30.49
N ASP A 193 -6.42 10.22 31.70
CA ASP A 193 -7.11 9.50 32.78
C ASP A 193 -8.57 9.12 32.42
N GLU A 194 -9.19 9.78 31.47
CA GLU A 194 -10.52 9.53 30.95
C GLU A 194 -10.60 9.86 29.46
N CYS A 195 -11.28 9.02 28.68
CA CYS A 195 -11.59 9.31 27.27
C CYS A 195 -12.63 10.43 27.16
N GLY A 196 -12.21 11.65 27.36
CA GLY A 196 -13.05 12.86 27.33
C GLY A 196 -12.79 13.71 26.10
N ALA A 197 -12.08 14.83 26.30
CA ALA A 197 -11.71 15.74 25.22
C ALA A 197 -10.48 15.28 24.41
N THR A 198 -9.88 14.15 24.75
CA THR A 198 -8.60 13.67 24.19
C THR A 198 -8.73 12.43 23.32
N CYS A 199 -9.92 11.86 23.17
CA CYS A 199 -10.11 10.68 22.33
C CYS A 199 -11.46 10.64 21.60
N VAL A 200 -11.57 9.74 20.63
CA VAL A 200 -12.74 9.52 19.79
C VAL A 200 -12.95 8.03 19.55
N ALA A 201 -14.19 7.58 19.44
CA ALA A 201 -14.48 6.19 19.12
C ALA A 201 -14.03 5.85 17.69
N LEU A 202 -13.38 4.70 17.48
CA LEU A 202 -12.89 4.27 16.17
C LEU A 202 -13.99 4.20 15.10
N ASN A 203 -15.20 3.83 15.47
CA ASN A 203 -16.33 3.75 14.54
C ASN A 203 -16.84 5.10 14.01
N SER A 204 -16.37 6.23 14.57
CA SER A 204 -16.63 7.57 14.02
C SER A 204 -15.60 7.97 12.95
N MET A 205 -14.52 7.22 12.80
CA MET A 205 -13.49 7.43 11.79
C MET A 205 -13.71 6.49 10.60
N GLN A 206 -14.71 6.80 9.77
CA GLN A 206 -15.21 5.87 8.74
C GLN A 206 -14.39 5.85 7.45
N THR A 207 -13.40 6.74 7.29
CA THR A 207 -12.44 6.70 6.18
C THR A 207 -11.07 7.10 6.64
N LEU A 208 -10.09 6.28 6.31
CA LEU A 208 -8.66 6.50 6.56
C LEU A 208 -7.92 6.62 5.22
N GLU A 209 -7.01 7.58 5.12
CA GLU A 209 -6.11 7.75 3.98
C GLU A 209 -4.80 7.02 4.27
N VAL A 210 -4.71 5.77 3.78
CA VAL A 210 -3.51 4.94 3.92
C VAL A 210 -2.37 5.52 3.11
N GLY A 211 -1.21 5.66 3.72
CA GLY A 211 -0.02 6.26 3.12
C GLY A 211 0.91 6.82 4.16
N GLU A 212 1.92 7.54 3.71
CA GLU A 212 2.79 8.38 4.53
C GLU A 212 2.58 9.84 4.17
N ARG A 213 2.85 10.74 5.11
CA ARG A 213 2.78 12.17 4.88
C ARG A 213 4.19 12.70 4.64
N ASN A 214 4.44 13.32 3.49
CA ASN A 214 5.72 13.95 3.21
C ASN A 214 5.85 15.34 3.88
N GLU A 215 7.03 15.95 3.77
CA GLU A 215 7.32 17.26 4.36
C GLU A 215 6.42 18.39 3.80
N ASP A 216 5.89 18.22 2.58
CA ASP A 216 4.98 19.16 1.93
C ASP A 216 3.51 18.93 2.31
N GLY A 217 3.23 17.86 3.08
CA GLY A 217 1.90 17.48 3.55
C GLY A 217 1.09 16.66 2.55
N GLU A 218 1.72 16.17 1.48
CA GLU A 218 1.10 15.32 0.48
C GLU A 218 1.19 13.85 0.87
N ALA A 219 0.21 13.04 0.43
CA ALA A 219 0.20 11.61 0.69
C ALA A 219 1.14 10.87 -0.27
N GLU A 220 2.10 10.14 0.28
CA GLU A 220 3.01 9.23 -0.42
C GLU A 220 2.68 7.77 -0.09
N PHE A 221 3.34 6.84 -0.79
CA PHE A 221 3.20 5.42 -0.47
C PHE A 221 3.84 5.09 0.87
N THR A 222 3.18 4.22 1.64
CA THR A 222 3.74 3.61 2.85
C THR A 222 4.22 2.19 2.54
N ASN A 223 5.26 1.74 3.22
CA ASN A 223 5.78 0.37 3.11
C ASN A 223 5.32 -0.54 4.27
N ASP A 224 4.48 -0.05 5.16
CA ASP A 224 4.09 -0.75 6.38
C ASP A 224 2.59 -1.09 6.46
N PHE A 225 1.86 -1.11 5.35
CA PHE A 225 0.47 -1.54 5.35
C PHE A 225 0.39 -3.07 5.28
N PHE A 226 0.08 -3.70 6.42
CA PHE A 226 0.00 -5.17 6.52
C PHE A 226 -0.95 -5.66 7.61
N ILE A 227 -1.35 -6.90 7.49
CA ILE A 227 -1.99 -7.67 8.54
C ILE A 227 -1.15 -8.90 8.88
N SER A 228 -0.98 -9.21 10.16
CA SER A 228 -0.19 -10.34 10.64
C SER A 228 -0.95 -11.19 11.64
N PHE A 229 -0.53 -12.43 11.74
CA PHE A 229 -1.08 -13.47 12.60
C PHE A 229 0.08 -14.18 13.27
N GLN A 230 0.17 -14.12 14.60
CA GLN A 230 1.30 -14.70 15.32
C GLN A 230 0.89 -15.35 16.65
N GLN A 231 1.62 -16.41 16.99
CA GLN A 231 1.38 -17.17 18.22
C GLN A 231 2.00 -16.51 19.45
N GLU A 232 3.02 -15.69 19.24
CA GLU A 232 3.76 -14.94 20.26
C GLU A 232 4.15 -13.58 19.74
N GLY A 233 4.49 -12.65 20.63
CA GLY A 233 4.95 -11.32 20.20
C GLY A 233 6.23 -11.40 19.38
N MET A 234 6.33 -10.61 18.31
CA MET A 234 7.48 -10.57 17.43
C MET A 234 7.71 -9.22 16.79
N GLU A 235 8.88 -9.02 16.22
CA GLU A 235 9.25 -7.82 15.48
C GLU A 235 9.26 -8.11 13.97
N TRP A 236 8.32 -7.52 13.24
CA TRP A 236 8.27 -7.59 11.80
C TRP A 236 9.12 -6.49 11.18
N GLN A 237 9.99 -6.85 10.25
CA GLN A 237 10.81 -5.88 9.52
C GLN A 237 10.00 -5.27 8.37
N SER A 238 10.01 -3.94 8.25
CA SER A 238 9.40 -3.24 7.12
C SER A 238 9.96 -3.75 5.79
N PRO A 239 9.13 -3.98 4.76
CA PRO A 239 9.58 -4.37 3.43
C PRO A 239 10.25 -3.20 2.74
N GLY A 240 11.52 -2.98 2.95
CA GLY A 240 12.27 -1.89 2.34
C GLY A 240 13.75 -2.11 2.41
N ASN A 241 14.48 -1.69 1.38
CA ASN A 241 15.93 -1.51 1.33
C ASN A 241 16.83 -2.55 2.03
N GLY A 242 16.53 -3.85 1.84
CA GLY A 242 17.49 -4.90 2.16
C GLY A 242 17.71 -5.18 3.65
N GLY A 243 16.70 -4.97 4.51
CA GLY A 243 16.73 -5.38 5.92
C GLY A 243 17.26 -4.32 6.90
N GLU A 244 17.43 -3.08 6.48
CA GLU A 244 17.71 -1.91 7.34
C GLU A 244 16.44 -1.03 7.47
N GLY A 245 15.27 -1.65 7.65
CA GLY A 245 13.99 -0.96 7.83
C GLY A 245 13.62 -0.79 9.29
N GLU A 246 12.61 0.03 9.53
CA GLU A 246 11.92 0.08 10.82
C GLU A 246 11.33 -1.29 11.13
N THR A 247 11.26 -1.64 12.42
CA THR A 247 10.56 -2.83 12.88
C THR A 247 9.22 -2.43 13.49
N VAL A 248 8.21 -3.26 13.26
CA VAL A 248 6.91 -3.13 13.90
C VAL A 248 6.78 -4.26 14.92
N SER A 249 6.75 -3.90 16.19
CA SER A 249 6.52 -4.85 17.28
C SER A 249 5.04 -5.20 17.36
N THR A 250 4.74 -6.49 17.45
CA THR A 250 3.38 -7.01 17.54
C THR A 250 3.24 -7.98 18.71
N ASP A 251 2.07 -8.01 19.34
CA ASP A 251 1.71 -9.01 20.33
C ASP A 251 1.14 -10.28 19.66
N ALA A 252 0.91 -11.35 20.45
CA ALA A 252 0.25 -12.54 19.96
C ALA A 252 -1.19 -12.25 19.52
N GLY A 253 -1.66 -12.95 18.47
CA GLY A 253 -3.00 -12.77 17.91
C GLY A 253 -2.96 -12.25 16.49
N VAL A 254 -3.97 -11.49 16.11
CA VAL A 254 -4.05 -10.77 14.83
C VAL A 254 -3.66 -9.31 15.06
N PHE A 255 -2.81 -8.78 14.19
CA PHE A 255 -2.36 -7.39 14.27
C PHE A 255 -2.52 -6.72 12.90
N PHE A 256 -3.18 -5.57 12.85
CA PHE A 256 -3.34 -4.80 11.63
C PHE A 256 -2.59 -3.47 11.74
N ASN A 257 -1.58 -3.27 10.90
CA ASN A 257 -0.82 -2.03 10.83
C ASN A 257 -1.39 -1.15 9.72
N ILE A 258 -1.90 0.01 10.09
CA ILE A 258 -2.55 0.98 9.19
C ILE A 258 -1.83 2.32 9.31
N PRO A 259 -0.72 2.54 8.56
CA PRO A 259 -0.11 3.86 8.45
C PRO A 259 -1.05 4.80 7.68
N THR A 260 -1.17 6.05 8.11
CA THR A 260 -1.97 7.03 7.39
C THR A 260 -1.19 8.30 7.08
N ALA A 261 -1.54 8.97 5.98
CA ALA A 261 -1.02 10.30 5.63
C ALA A 261 -1.81 11.43 6.32
N MET A 262 -2.65 11.10 7.30
CA MET A 262 -3.61 12.04 7.91
C MET A 262 -3.02 12.76 9.11
N GLN A 263 -3.29 14.06 9.14
CA GLN A 263 -3.17 14.90 10.33
C GLN A 263 -4.51 15.60 10.54
N VAL A 264 -5.13 15.39 11.69
CA VAL A 264 -6.48 15.87 11.98
C VAL A 264 -6.51 16.69 13.28
N ASP A 265 -7.33 17.74 13.31
CA ASP A 265 -7.65 18.44 14.55
C ASP A 265 -8.53 17.55 15.43
N LEU A 266 -8.10 17.28 16.67
CA LEU A 266 -8.78 16.35 17.56
C LEU A 266 -10.18 16.83 17.96
N GLN A 267 -10.37 18.15 18.14
CA GLN A 267 -11.68 18.71 18.44
C GLN A 267 -12.64 18.54 17.25
N GLN A 268 -12.17 18.79 16.03
CA GLN A 268 -12.96 18.57 14.83
C GLN A 268 -13.29 17.08 14.65
N LEU A 269 -12.33 16.19 14.91
CA LEU A 269 -12.53 14.75 14.85
C LEU A 269 -13.61 14.27 15.83
N GLN A 270 -13.67 14.87 17.03
CA GLN A 270 -14.70 14.59 18.03
C GLN A 270 -16.09 15.11 17.63
N ASP A 271 -16.14 16.32 17.07
CA ASP A 271 -17.40 16.98 16.73
C ASP A 271 -18.05 16.37 15.47
N ASP A 272 -17.25 16.06 14.45
CA ASP A 272 -17.71 15.69 13.11
C ASP A 272 -17.37 14.22 12.72
N GLY A 273 -16.36 13.61 13.33
CA GLY A 273 -15.80 12.34 12.89
C GLY A 273 -15.10 12.44 11.53
N LEU A 274 -14.82 11.30 10.93
CA LEU A 274 -14.39 11.19 9.53
C LEU A 274 -15.51 10.54 8.71
N GLU A 275 -16.06 11.30 7.78
CA GLU A 275 -17.16 10.81 6.93
C GLU A 275 -16.71 9.62 6.07
N ARG A 276 -17.64 8.67 5.89
CA ARG A 276 -17.43 7.54 5.00
C ARG A 276 -17.32 8.00 3.55
N SER A 277 -16.27 7.58 2.87
CA SER A 277 -16.14 7.73 1.43
C SER A 277 -17.24 6.97 0.70
N ARG A 278 -17.59 7.40 -0.51
CA ARG A 278 -18.53 6.68 -1.34
C ARG A 278 -17.85 5.44 -1.92
N THR A 279 -18.30 4.27 -1.55
CA THR A 279 -17.67 2.99 -1.93
C THR A 279 -18.56 2.12 -2.81
N GLU A 280 -19.82 2.50 -3.00
CA GLU A 280 -20.80 1.80 -3.83
C GLU A 280 -21.43 2.73 -4.85
N TYR A 281 -21.69 2.21 -6.04
CA TYR A 281 -22.57 2.90 -6.99
C TYR A 281 -23.99 2.83 -6.46
N ILE A 282 -24.57 3.99 -6.16
CA ILE A 282 -26.00 4.05 -5.87
C ILE A 282 -26.73 3.79 -7.19
N ASP A 283 -27.38 2.64 -7.31
CA ASP A 283 -28.26 2.35 -8.44
C ASP A 283 -29.44 3.35 -8.40
N ARG A 284 -29.34 4.38 -9.23
CA ARG A 284 -30.41 5.36 -9.40
C ARG A 284 -31.43 4.79 -10.37
N ASP A 285 -32.29 3.89 -9.89
CA ASP A 285 -33.51 3.42 -10.60
C ASP A 285 -33.28 2.84 -12.03
N MET A 286 -32.15 2.20 -12.27
CA MET A 286 -31.93 1.53 -13.56
C MET A 286 -32.60 0.17 -13.66
N GLY A 287 -33.41 -0.20 -12.67
CA GLY A 287 -34.40 -1.29 -12.81
C GLY A 287 -33.83 -2.62 -13.26
N LEU A 288 -32.69 -3.04 -12.72
CA LEU A 288 -32.05 -4.31 -13.08
C LEU A 288 -32.53 -5.51 -12.25
N PHE A 289 -33.58 -5.32 -11.42
CA PHE A 289 -34.28 -6.42 -10.73
C PHE A 289 -35.78 -6.18 -10.65
#